data_a00262f2ff110b0abb681f5346e0fa3c
#
_entry.id   a00262f2ff110b0abb681f5346e0fa3c
#
_cell.length_a   1.000
_cell.length_b   1.000
_cell.length_c   1.000
_cell.angle_alpha   90.00
_cell.angle_beta   90.00
_cell.angle_gamma   90.00
#
_symmetry.space_group_name_H-M   'P 1'
#
loop_
_entity.id
_entity.type
_entity.pdbx_description
1 polymer ?
#
loop_
_entity_poly.entity_id
_entity_poly.type
_entity_poly.pdbx_seq_one_letter_code
_entity_poly.pdbx_strand_id
1 'polypeptide(L)'
;MDHVNGGMHMEEKILQGKKNGMLVLVITTLLYIAAGVGLVFGILADSIVLLVVTIVWLAIGWIPWLGLKVLKPQEALVLTLFGKYYGTLKDDGFYFVNPFCVGVNPAAQTKLNQSGDVNSPKKSAFNLTLGSGADAAAQSSEMTSKKISMKIMTLNNNKQKINDCLGNPVEIGIAVMWRVTNTAKAVFNVDNYKEYLSLQCDSALRNIVRIYPYDVAPGVDTTGDGIADEGSLRGSSEVVAQRIKNEIQSKVSEAGLEIIEARITYLAYAPEIAAVMLQRQQASAVVDARAMIVDGAVGMVKMALEKLNEDGIVDLDEERKAAMVSNLLVVLCGNHDAQPIVNSGSLY
;
A
#
# COMPACT_ATOMS: atom_id res chain seq x y z
N MET A 1 -19.99 32.43 16.58
CA MET A 1 -20.52 31.07 16.61
C MET A 1 -19.33 30.11 16.38
N ASP A 2 -18.57 29.93 17.46
CA ASP A 2 -17.37 29.10 17.47
C ASP A 2 -17.80 27.68 17.82
N HIS A 3 -17.98 26.83 16.81
CA HIS A 3 -18.17 25.40 17.02
C HIS A 3 -16.81 24.71 17.10
N VAL A 4 -16.33 24.61 18.33
CA VAL A 4 -15.74 23.44 19.00
C VAL A 4 -15.40 22.30 18.04
N ASN A 5 -14.19 22.32 17.51
CA ASN A 5 -13.49 21.12 17.02
C ASN A 5 -12.75 20.49 18.21
N GLY A 6 -13.51 19.88 19.11
CA GLY A 6 -12.98 19.08 20.21
C GLY A 6 -12.59 17.67 19.77
N GLY A 7 -11.80 17.54 18.72
CA GLY A 7 -11.10 16.30 18.45
C GLY A 7 -10.13 16.05 19.60
N MET A 8 -10.43 15.08 20.44
CA MET A 8 -9.57 14.65 21.53
C MET A 8 -8.29 14.08 20.88
N HIS A 9 -7.29 14.97 20.64
CA HIS A 9 -5.97 14.57 20.16
C HIS A 9 -5.34 13.69 21.24
N MET A 10 -5.48 12.37 21.09
CA MET A 10 -4.78 11.42 21.94
C MET A 10 -3.28 11.53 21.62
N GLU A 11 -2.56 12.26 22.48
CA GLU A 11 -1.10 12.28 22.43
C GLU A 11 -0.57 10.93 22.92
N GLU A 12 0.36 10.38 22.15
CA GLU A 12 0.97 9.10 22.49
C GLU A 12 1.91 9.25 23.67
N LYS A 13 1.57 8.60 24.79
CA LYS A 13 2.41 8.53 25.97
C LYS A 13 3.32 7.31 25.89
N ILE A 14 4.58 7.53 25.48
CA ILE A 14 5.58 6.45 25.47
C ILE A 14 6.02 6.19 26.91
N LEU A 15 5.82 4.98 27.37
CA LEU A 15 6.30 4.53 28.67
C LEU A 15 7.80 4.20 28.53
N GLN A 16 8.66 5.08 29.01
CA GLN A 16 10.07 4.78 29.22
C GLN A 16 10.24 3.85 30.42
N GLY A 17 9.71 2.65 30.34
CA GLY A 17 9.81 1.64 31.38
C GLY A 17 11.25 1.20 31.56
N LYS A 18 11.76 1.23 32.80
CA LYS A 18 13.02 0.54 33.11
C LYS A 18 12.83 -0.93 32.76
N LYS A 19 13.78 -1.54 32.04
CA LYS A 19 13.76 -2.97 31.62
C LYS A 19 13.94 -3.89 32.84
N ASN A 20 13.09 -3.72 33.88
CA ASN A 20 13.23 -4.38 35.17
C ASN A 20 12.46 -5.72 35.25
N GLY A 21 11.91 -6.21 34.14
CA GLY A 21 11.12 -7.44 34.13
C GLY A 21 11.89 -8.65 34.65
N MET A 22 13.19 -8.74 34.32
CA MET A 22 14.04 -9.84 34.80
C MET A 22 14.28 -9.78 36.29
N LEU A 23 14.53 -8.58 36.81
CA LEU A 23 14.74 -8.38 38.26
C LEU A 23 13.47 -8.73 39.06
N VAL A 24 12.31 -8.26 38.56
CA VAL A 24 11.01 -8.58 39.21
C VAL A 24 10.73 -10.08 39.16
N LEU A 25 11.01 -10.74 38.03
CA LEU A 25 10.84 -12.19 37.88
C LEU A 25 11.71 -12.95 38.88
N VAL A 26 13.00 -12.59 38.99
CA VAL A 26 13.92 -13.25 39.92
C VAL A 26 13.48 -13.04 41.38
N ILE A 27 13.13 -11.80 41.75
CA ILE A 27 12.70 -11.49 43.13
C ILE A 27 11.41 -12.25 43.45
N THR A 28 10.41 -12.22 42.57
CA THR A 28 9.13 -12.90 42.85
C THR A 28 9.29 -14.41 42.90
N THR A 29 10.15 -15.03 42.08
CA THR A 29 10.44 -16.46 42.15
C THR A 29 11.18 -16.83 43.46
N LEU A 30 12.16 -16.03 43.88
CA LEU A 30 12.83 -16.25 45.18
C LEU A 30 11.87 -16.14 46.33
N LEU A 31 10.99 -15.14 46.33
CA LEU A 31 9.96 -14.99 47.38
C LEU A 31 8.97 -16.16 47.37
N TYR A 32 8.66 -16.70 46.19
CA TYR A 32 7.78 -17.85 46.08
C TYR A 32 8.42 -19.13 46.67
N ILE A 33 9.72 -19.34 46.40
CA ILE A 33 10.49 -20.44 46.98
C ILE A 33 10.61 -20.26 48.50
N ALA A 34 10.91 -19.04 48.97
CA ALA A 34 11.00 -18.73 50.40
C ALA A 34 9.67 -18.96 51.12
N ALA A 35 8.54 -18.63 50.50
CA ALA A 35 7.21 -18.93 51.04
C ALA A 35 6.94 -20.44 51.13
N GLY A 36 7.38 -21.22 50.12
CA GLY A 36 7.29 -22.68 50.15
C GLY A 36 8.09 -23.30 51.33
N VAL A 37 9.33 -22.83 51.51
CA VAL A 37 10.18 -23.26 52.65
C VAL A 37 9.57 -22.79 53.97
N GLY A 38 9.07 -21.55 54.01
CA GLY A 38 8.38 -21.01 55.21
C GLY A 38 7.14 -21.78 55.61
N LEU A 39 6.40 -22.34 54.64
CA LEU A 39 5.25 -23.20 54.90
C LEU A 39 5.66 -24.50 55.60
N VAL A 40 6.73 -25.14 55.13
CA VAL A 40 7.28 -26.36 55.75
C VAL A 40 7.77 -26.06 57.19
N PHE A 41 8.51 -24.95 57.37
CA PHE A 41 8.98 -24.52 58.69
C PHE A 41 7.84 -24.15 59.63
N GLY A 42 6.76 -23.51 59.12
CA GLY A 42 5.59 -23.17 59.90
C GLY A 42 4.86 -24.39 60.44
N ILE A 43 4.81 -25.50 59.68
CA ILE A 43 4.26 -26.77 60.08
C ILE A 43 5.13 -27.41 61.17
N LEU A 44 6.46 -27.42 61.02
CA LEU A 44 7.39 -28.01 61.96
C LEU A 44 7.51 -27.25 63.29
N ALA A 45 7.32 -25.93 63.28
CA ALA A 45 7.42 -25.06 64.46
C ALA A 45 6.09 -24.73 65.06
N ASP A 46 4.97 -25.35 64.67
CA ASP A 46 3.59 -25.10 65.13
C ASP A 46 3.20 -23.61 65.19
N SER A 47 3.79 -22.77 64.31
CA SER A 47 3.56 -21.33 64.31
C SER A 47 2.43 -20.96 63.35
N ILE A 48 1.23 -20.72 63.90
CA ILE A 48 0.02 -20.33 63.13
C ILE A 48 0.23 -19.04 62.33
N VAL A 49 0.98 -18.07 62.87
CA VAL A 49 1.24 -16.79 62.18
C VAL A 49 2.06 -16.99 60.93
N LEU A 50 3.12 -17.80 60.97
CA LEU A 50 3.97 -18.11 59.82
C LEU A 50 3.18 -18.85 58.74
N LEU A 51 2.33 -19.80 59.13
CA LEU A 51 1.45 -20.54 58.24
C LEU A 51 0.48 -19.60 57.49
N VAL A 52 -0.20 -18.73 58.20
CA VAL A 52 -1.16 -17.79 57.59
C VAL A 52 -0.45 -16.86 56.62
N VAL A 53 0.69 -16.28 56.98
CA VAL A 53 1.45 -15.36 56.10
C VAL A 53 1.92 -16.06 54.84
N THR A 54 2.47 -17.28 54.94
CA THR A 54 2.96 -18.03 53.76
C THR A 54 1.82 -18.47 52.81
N ILE A 55 0.66 -18.89 53.36
CA ILE A 55 -0.52 -19.25 52.58
C ILE A 55 -1.06 -18.02 51.82
N VAL A 56 -1.21 -16.87 52.53
CA VAL A 56 -1.67 -15.62 51.86
C VAL A 56 -0.70 -15.20 50.76
N TRP A 57 0.62 -15.31 51.01
CA TRP A 57 1.62 -14.99 49.95
C TRP A 57 1.52 -15.96 48.79
N LEU A 58 1.38 -17.24 48.98
CA LEU A 58 1.20 -18.22 47.92
C LEU A 58 -0.07 -17.96 47.10
N ALA A 59 -1.14 -17.49 47.73
CA ALA A 59 -2.40 -17.15 47.06
C ALA A 59 -2.31 -15.87 46.21
N ILE A 60 -1.54 -14.85 46.63
CA ILE A 60 -1.51 -13.52 45.99
C ILE A 60 -0.21 -13.29 45.20
N GLY A 61 0.87 -13.95 45.54
CA GLY A 61 2.22 -13.72 45.02
C GLY A 61 2.41 -14.00 43.50
N TRP A 62 1.45 -14.63 42.84
CA TRP A 62 1.47 -14.84 41.39
C TRP A 62 1.01 -13.61 40.60
N ILE A 63 0.31 -12.65 41.25
CA ILE A 63 -0.20 -11.43 40.57
C ILE A 63 0.89 -10.64 39.83
N PRO A 64 2.10 -10.40 40.38
CA PRO A 64 3.16 -9.70 39.69
C PRO A 64 3.56 -10.34 38.35
N TRP A 65 3.43 -11.67 38.21
CA TRP A 65 3.76 -12.35 36.96
C TRP A 65 2.85 -11.94 35.77
N LEU A 66 1.60 -11.54 36.03
CA LEU A 66 0.69 -11.01 35.04
C LEU A 66 1.19 -9.68 34.44
N GLY A 67 1.98 -8.92 35.20
CA GLY A 67 2.58 -7.66 34.77
C GLY A 67 3.81 -7.82 33.88
N LEU A 68 4.34 -9.02 33.72
CA LEU A 68 5.51 -9.26 32.90
C LEU A 68 5.14 -9.28 31.41
N LYS A 69 5.77 -8.39 30.62
CA LYS A 69 5.54 -8.26 29.17
C LYS A 69 6.86 -8.31 28.43
N VAL A 70 6.93 -9.14 27.40
CA VAL A 70 8.08 -9.26 26.51
C VAL A 70 7.75 -8.59 25.18
N LEU A 71 8.54 -7.62 24.76
CA LEU A 71 8.45 -7.01 23.43
C LEU A 71 9.65 -7.39 22.58
N LYS A 72 9.40 -7.71 21.32
CA LYS A 72 10.42 -7.91 20.30
C LYS A 72 10.74 -6.57 19.61
N PRO A 73 11.91 -6.45 18.95
CA PRO A 73 12.23 -5.29 18.13
C PRO A 73 11.11 -5.01 17.11
N GLN A 74 10.76 -3.73 16.96
CA GLN A 74 9.69 -3.27 16.04
C GLN A 74 8.28 -3.82 16.39
N GLU A 75 8.03 -4.12 17.67
CA GLU A 75 6.69 -4.38 18.21
C GLU A 75 6.34 -3.28 19.22
N ALA A 76 5.09 -2.88 19.23
CA ALA A 76 4.54 -1.99 20.22
C ALA A 76 3.38 -2.66 20.97
N LEU A 77 3.19 -2.28 22.23
CA LEU A 77 2.07 -2.74 23.05
C LEU A 77 1.36 -1.54 23.67
N VAL A 78 0.13 -1.30 23.23
CA VAL A 78 -0.75 -0.28 23.81
C VAL A 78 -1.42 -0.84 25.05
N LEU A 79 -1.27 -0.15 26.18
CA LEU A 79 -1.76 -0.58 27.48
C LEU A 79 -2.91 0.31 27.93
N THR A 80 -3.97 -0.33 28.44
CA THR A 80 -5.09 0.32 29.13
C THR A 80 -5.19 -0.19 30.56
N LEU A 81 -5.51 0.70 31.48
CA LEU A 81 -5.78 0.39 32.88
C LEU A 81 -7.22 0.77 33.20
N PHE A 82 -8.06 -0.22 33.48
CA PHE A 82 -9.50 -0.03 33.75
C PHE A 82 -10.21 0.84 32.71
N GLY A 83 -9.90 0.60 31.39
CA GLY A 83 -10.49 1.32 30.27
C GLY A 83 -9.84 2.68 29.95
N LYS A 84 -8.94 3.20 30.79
CA LYS A 84 -8.18 4.43 30.47
C LYS A 84 -6.86 4.09 29.79
N TYR A 85 -6.45 4.90 28.81
CA TYR A 85 -5.13 4.79 28.18
C TYR A 85 -4.03 5.03 29.23
N TYR A 86 -3.21 4.02 29.45
CA TYR A 86 -2.10 4.08 30.40
C TYR A 86 -0.80 4.52 29.72
N GLY A 87 -0.53 4.01 28.52
CA GLY A 87 0.62 4.34 27.71
C GLY A 87 1.00 3.22 26.76
N THR A 88 2.01 3.45 25.93
CA THR A 88 2.52 2.52 24.93
C THR A 88 3.97 2.14 25.21
N LEU A 89 4.26 0.84 25.15
CA LEU A 89 5.63 0.32 25.14
C LEU A 89 6.07 0.14 23.68
N LYS A 90 7.16 0.81 23.26
CA LYS A 90 7.70 0.73 21.88
C LYS A 90 9.06 0.06 21.78
N ASP A 91 9.86 0.13 22.83
CA ASP A 91 11.20 -0.42 22.83
C ASP A 91 11.16 -1.93 23.05
N ASP A 92 12.13 -2.63 22.52
CA ASP A 92 12.34 -4.05 22.77
C ASP A 92 12.82 -4.30 24.21
N GLY A 93 12.41 -5.40 24.78
CA GLY A 93 12.86 -5.79 26.09
C GLY A 93 11.84 -6.55 26.91
N PHE A 94 12.23 -6.79 28.18
CA PHE A 94 11.42 -7.45 29.18
C PHE A 94 11.02 -6.44 30.25
N TYR A 95 9.74 -6.11 30.26
CA TYR A 95 9.16 -5.06 31.10
C TYR A 95 8.28 -5.63 32.19
N PHE A 96 8.33 -4.97 33.33
CA PHE A 96 7.30 -5.10 34.34
C PHE A 96 6.39 -3.87 34.31
N VAL A 97 5.12 -4.09 34.08
CA VAL A 97 4.05 -3.07 34.11
C VAL A 97 3.02 -3.46 35.14
N ASN A 98 2.12 -2.54 35.47
CA ASN A 98 1.05 -2.82 36.41
C ASN A 98 0.30 -4.11 35.97
N PRO A 99 0.15 -5.12 36.87
CA PRO A 99 -0.49 -6.40 36.54
C PRO A 99 -1.90 -6.28 35.95
N PHE A 100 -2.62 -5.21 36.33
CA PHE A 100 -3.98 -4.93 35.84
C PHE A 100 -4.04 -4.24 34.46
N CYS A 101 -2.89 -3.94 33.85
CA CYS A 101 -2.85 -3.39 32.50
C CYS A 101 -3.15 -4.46 31.45
N VAL A 102 -4.10 -4.14 30.58
CA VAL A 102 -4.49 -5.00 29.47
C VAL A 102 -3.97 -4.40 28.14
N GLY A 103 -3.33 -5.22 27.32
CA GLY A 103 -2.96 -4.82 25.97
C GLY A 103 -4.19 -4.76 25.06
N VAL A 104 -4.28 -3.74 24.21
CA VAL A 104 -5.37 -3.53 23.26
C VAL A 104 -4.82 -3.45 21.84
N ASN A 105 -5.40 -4.23 20.94
CA ASN A 105 -5.16 -4.16 19.50
C ASN A 105 -6.46 -4.58 18.80
N PRO A 106 -7.28 -3.64 18.34
CA PRO A 106 -8.56 -3.95 17.70
C PRO A 106 -8.38 -4.66 16.34
N ALA A 107 -7.30 -4.38 15.62
CA ALA A 107 -7.01 -5.00 14.34
C ALA A 107 -6.29 -6.35 14.43
N ALA A 108 -6.19 -6.95 15.64
CA ALA A 108 -5.44 -8.18 15.85
C ALA A 108 -6.01 -9.39 15.08
N GLN A 109 -7.31 -9.43 14.84
CA GLN A 109 -8.00 -10.53 14.14
C GLN A 109 -8.16 -10.28 12.63
N THR A 110 -7.90 -9.08 12.16
CA THR A 110 -8.12 -8.70 10.76
C THR A 110 -7.00 -9.21 9.87
N LYS A 111 -7.37 -10.06 8.93
CA LYS A 111 -6.49 -10.62 7.88
C LYS A 111 -6.89 -10.00 6.54
N LEU A 112 -6.07 -9.11 6.00
CA LEU A 112 -6.31 -8.42 4.72
C LEU A 112 -5.31 -8.85 3.63
N ASN A 113 -4.78 -10.08 3.67
CA ASN A 113 -3.73 -10.55 2.78
C ASN A 113 -2.49 -9.63 2.76
N GLN A 114 -2.16 -9.10 3.92
CA GLN A 114 -1.03 -8.21 4.10
C GLN A 114 0.20 -8.97 4.57
N SER A 115 1.39 -8.47 4.25
CA SER A 115 2.65 -9.05 4.73
C SER A 115 2.81 -9.02 6.26
N GLY A 116 2.07 -8.17 6.95
CA GLY A 116 2.00 -8.09 8.41
C GLY A 116 0.99 -9.04 9.06
N ASP A 117 0.18 -9.74 8.26
CA ASP A 117 -0.71 -10.80 8.72
C ASP A 117 0.12 -12.05 8.99
N VAL A 118 0.91 -12.02 10.07
CA VAL A 118 1.73 -13.16 10.47
C VAL A 118 0.78 -14.33 10.75
N ASN A 119 0.75 -15.29 9.84
CA ASN A 119 0.30 -16.62 10.17
C ASN A 119 1.23 -17.08 11.28
N SER A 120 0.75 -17.04 12.52
CA SER A 120 1.46 -17.71 13.60
C SER A 120 1.66 -19.13 13.13
N PRO A 121 2.91 -19.64 13.07
CA PRO A 121 3.13 -21.01 12.64
C PRO A 121 2.23 -21.85 13.52
N LYS A 122 1.38 -22.68 12.90
CA LYS A 122 0.61 -23.69 13.61
C LYS A 122 1.63 -24.45 14.44
N LYS A 123 1.73 -24.13 15.73
CA LYS A 123 2.35 -25.03 16.67
C LYS A 123 1.48 -26.26 16.56
N SER A 124 1.97 -27.29 15.88
CA SER A 124 1.44 -28.63 15.98
C SER A 124 1.34 -28.91 17.47
N ALA A 125 0.13 -28.75 18.01
CA ALA A 125 -0.17 -29.27 19.30
C ALA A 125 0.13 -30.77 19.16
N PHE A 126 1.12 -31.22 19.89
CA PHE A 126 1.37 -32.63 20.12
C PHE A 126 0.09 -33.17 20.76
N ASN A 127 -0.85 -33.61 19.92
CA ASN A 127 -2.06 -34.28 20.35
C ASN A 127 -1.63 -35.67 20.85
N LEU A 128 -1.41 -35.73 22.15
CA LEU A 128 -1.44 -37.00 22.85
C LEU A 128 -2.91 -37.44 22.88
N THR A 129 -3.32 -38.16 21.86
CA THR A 129 -4.66 -38.75 21.75
C THR A 129 -4.74 -39.90 22.71
N LEU A 130 -5.21 -39.68 23.92
CA LEU A 130 -5.69 -40.75 24.79
C LEU A 130 -7.22 -40.76 24.71
N GLY A 131 -7.75 -41.65 24.01
CA GLY A 131 -9.03 -42.30 23.87
C GLY A 131 -10.32 -41.56 24.21
N SER A 132 -11.29 -41.79 23.29
CA SER A 132 -12.72 -41.78 23.51
C SER A 132 -13.51 -40.52 23.26
N GLY A 133 -14.16 -40.51 22.09
CA GLY A 133 -15.51 -40.06 21.71
C GLY A 133 -16.11 -38.84 22.38
N ALA A 134 -16.11 -37.74 21.65
CA ALA A 134 -17.22 -36.79 21.51
C ALA A 134 -16.76 -35.66 20.56
N ASP A 135 -17.53 -35.44 19.50
CA ASP A 135 -17.43 -34.29 18.62
C ASP A 135 -17.68 -33.00 19.42
N ALA A 136 -16.63 -32.46 20.00
CA ALA A 136 -16.59 -31.08 20.45
C ALA A 136 -15.66 -30.34 19.49
N ALA A 137 -16.24 -29.52 18.60
CA ALA A 137 -15.53 -28.51 17.83
C ALA A 137 -14.67 -27.68 18.78
N ALA A 138 -13.44 -28.12 19.02
CA ALA A 138 -12.42 -27.34 19.66
C ALA A 138 -12.09 -26.18 18.70
N GLN A 139 -12.86 -25.10 18.79
CA GLN A 139 -12.41 -23.78 18.38
C GLN A 139 -11.17 -23.50 19.19
N SER A 140 -10.02 -23.87 18.65
CA SER A 140 -8.73 -23.39 19.13
C SER A 140 -8.81 -21.85 19.04
N SER A 141 -9.11 -21.20 20.16
CA SER A 141 -8.96 -19.77 20.32
C SER A 141 -7.48 -19.47 20.04
N GLU A 142 -7.17 -19.14 18.80
CA GLU A 142 -5.88 -18.56 18.44
C GLU A 142 -5.69 -17.38 19.40
N MET A 143 -4.74 -17.49 20.31
CA MET A 143 -4.35 -16.38 21.17
C MET A 143 -3.79 -15.29 20.27
N THR A 144 -4.68 -14.46 19.77
CA THR A 144 -4.37 -13.36 18.87
C THR A 144 -3.44 -12.41 19.58
N SER A 145 -2.27 -12.18 19.02
CA SER A 145 -1.27 -11.29 19.61
C SER A 145 -1.84 -9.87 19.69
N LYS A 146 -1.96 -9.34 20.91
CA LYS A 146 -2.38 -7.95 21.16
C LYS A 146 -1.31 -6.90 20.84
N LYS A 147 -0.17 -7.34 20.31
CA LYS A 147 0.94 -6.47 19.91
C LYS A 147 0.70 -5.90 18.52
N ILE A 148 1.20 -4.69 18.31
CA ILE A 148 1.13 -3.98 17.02
C ILE A 148 2.52 -4.03 16.39
N SER A 149 2.60 -4.44 15.13
CA SER A 149 3.83 -4.39 14.36
C SER A 149 4.09 -2.96 13.90
N MET A 150 5.31 -2.47 14.14
CA MET A 150 5.80 -1.19 13.63
C MET A 150 6.67 -1.35 12.38
N LYS A 151 6.81 -2.58 11.90
CA LYS A 151 7.54 -2.88 10.66
C LYS A 151 6.79 -2.32 9.45
N ILE A 152 7.52 -2.14 8.37
CA ILE A 152 6.90 -1.83 7.08
C ILE A 152 6.07 -3.05 6.66
N MET A 153 4.80 -2.79 6.38
CA MET A 153 3.82 -3.76 5.91
C MET A 153 3.38 -3.40 4.51
N THR A 154 3.02 -4.40 3.70
CA THR A 154 2.52 -4.19 2.34
C THR A 154 1.07 -4.62 2.27
N LEU A 155 0.19 -3.68 1.95
CA LEU A 155 -1.19 -3.94 1.58
C LEU A 155 -1.26 -4.09 0.06
N ASN A 156 -1.67 -5.26 -0.40
CA ASN A 156 -1.98 -5.48 -1.81
C ASN A 156 -3.50 -5.40 -1.98
N ASN A 157 -3.95 -4.28 -2.54
CA ASN A 157 -5.38 -4.07 -2.72
C ASN A 157 -5.88 -4.83 -3.95
N ASN A 158 -7.09 -5.37 -3.85
CA ASN A 158 -7.70 -6.13 -4.94
C ASN A 158 -7.91 -5.22 -6.17
N LYS A 159 -7.90 -5.84 -7.35
CA LYS A 159 -8.23 -5.14 -8.59
C LYS A 159 -9.63 -4.56 -8.51
N GLN A 160 -9.75 -3.29 -8.84
CA GLN A 160 -11.01 -2.56 -8.89
C GLN A 160 -11.31 -2.11 -10.31
N LYS A 161 -12.57 -2.19 -10.66
CA LYS A 161 -13.09 -1.63 -11.92
C LYS A 161 -13.53 -0.19 -11.67
N ILE A 162 -12.89 0.75 -12.34
CA ILE A 162 -13.11 2.19 -12.17
C ILE A 162 -13.15 2.81 -13.57
N ASN A 163 -13.99 3.81 -13.78
CA ASN A 163 -13.97 4.56 -15.03
C ASN A 163 -12.89 5.64 -14.99
N ASP A 164 -12.14 5.74 -16.06
CA ASP A 164 -11.17 6.83 -16.29
C ASP A 164 -11.88 8.17 -16.53
N CYS A 165 -11.12 9.25 -16.80
CA CYS A 165 -11.70 10.58 -17.06
C CYS A 165 -12.54 10.64 -18.35
N LEU A 166 -12.32 9.72 -19.28
CA LEU A 166 -13.07 9.60 -20.54
C LEU A 166 -14.30 8.69 -20.41
N GLY A 167 -14.52 8.10 -19.22
CA GLY A 167 -15.62 7.16 -18.97
C GLY A 167 -15.31 5.72 -19.38
N ASN A 168 -14.07 5.39 -19.76
CA ASN A 168 -13.70 4.02 -20.10
C ASN A 168 -13.49 3.19 -18.81
N PRO A 169 -14.09 2.01 -18.69
CA PRO A 169 -13.86 1.14 -17.54
C PRO A 169 -12.47 0.52 -17.62
N VAL A 170 -11.67 0.77 -16.57
CA VAL A 170 -10.32 0.22 -16.38
C VAL A 170 -10.27 -0.63 -15.12
N GLU A 171 -9.50 -1.69 -15.14
CA GLU A 171 -9.16 -2.48 -13.96
C GLU A 171 -7.80 -2.05 -13.45
N ILE A 172 -7.75 -1.64 -12.19
CA ILE A 172 -6.53 -1.18 -11.55
C ILE A 172 -6.35 -1.82 -10.17
N GLY A 173 -5.12 -2.20 -9.85
CA GLY A 173 -4.70 -2.69 -8.55
C GLY A 173 -3.49 -1.92 -8.06
N ILE A 174 -3.40 -1.72 -6.74
CA ILE A 174 -2.27 -1.03 -6.12
C ILE A 174 -1.68 -1.87 -4.99
N ALA A 175 -0.38 -1.71 -4.77
CA ALA A 175 0.31 -2.13 -3.57
C ALA A 175 0.75 -0.89 -2.79
N VAL A 176 0.44 -0.87 -1.50
CA VAL A 176 0.75 0.24 -0.61
C VAL A 176 1.67 -0.25 0.50
N MET A 177 2.85 0.33 0.62
CA MET A 177 3.78 0.10 1.72
C MET A 177 3.52 1.14 2.81
N TRP A 178 3.28 0.66 4.02
CA TRP A 178 2.87 1.49 5.14
C TRP A 178 3.41 0.98 6.46
N ARG A 179 3.41 1.83 7.49
CA ARG A 179 3.75 1.47 8.86
C ARG A 179 2.91 2.27 9.86
N VAL A 180 2.84 1.76 11.09
CA VAL A 180 2.24 2.48 12.21
C VAL A 180 3.30 3.38 12.83
N THR A 181 3.05 4.69 12.89
CA THR A 181 3.93 5.67 13.54
C THR A 181 3.41 6.08 14.91
N ASN A 182 2.09 6.24 15.02
CA ASN A 182 1.45 6.59 16.29
C ASN A 182 0.43 5.50 16.66
N THR A 183 0.82 4.66 17.62
CA THR A 183 0.01 3.50 18.03
C THR A 183 -1.24 3.89 18.81
N ALA A 184 -1.21 5.01 19.55
CA ALA A 184 -2.37 5.50 20.29
C ALA A 184 -3.46 5.95 19.30
N LYS A 185 -3.10 6.72 18.26
CA LYS A 185 -4.05 7.10 17.21
C LYS A 185 -4.59 5.89 16.47
N ALA A 186 -3.74 4.91 16.15
CA ALA A 186 -4.15 3.71 15.44
C ALA A 186 -5.15 2.83 16.21
N VAL A 187 -5.12 2.88 17.56
CA VAL A 187 -5.98 2.06 18.41
C VAL A 187 -7.25 2.79 18.86
N PHE A 188 -7.18 4.11 19.06
CA PHE A 188 -8.26 4.85 19.71
C PHE A 188 -9.00 5.83 18.78
N ASN A 189 -8.40 6.28 17.66
CA ASN A 189 -9.09 7.16 16.73
C ASN A 189 -9.91 6.39 15.69
N VAL A 190 -9.57 5.13 15.43
CA VAL A 190 -10.27 4.27 14.46
C VAL A 190 -10.49 2.89 15.07
N ASP A 191 -11.63 2.28 14.79
CA ASP A 191 -11.97 0.95 15.31
C ASP A 191 -11.01 -0.12 14.80
N ASN A 192 -10.66 -0.07 13.51
CA ASN A 192 -9.77 -1.02 12.87
C ASN A 192 -8.89 -0.32 11.84
N TYR A 193 -7.67 0.01 12.24
CA TYR A 193 -6.75 0.76 11.39
C TYR A 193 -6.35 0.04 10.09
N LYS A 194 -6.38 -1.30 10.06
CA LYS A 194 -6.08 -2.07 8.84
C LYS A 194 -7.21 -1.96 7.83
N GLU A 195 -8.44 -2.15 8.28
CA GLU A 195 -9.63 -2.04 7.44
C GLU A 195 -9.84 -0.60 6.98
N TYR A 196 -9.64 0.36 7.90
CA TYR A 196 -9.66 1.78 7.59
C TYR A 196 -8.68 2.14 6.47
N LEU A 197 -7.41 1.65 6.56
CA LEU A 197 -6.42 1.83 5.51
C LEU A 197 -6.89 1.28 4.16
N SER A 198 -7.42 0.05 4.14
CA SER A 198 -7.90 -0.57 2.90
C SER A 198 -9.01 0.26 2.24
N LEU A 199 -9.98 0.71 3.02
CA LEU A 199 -11.07 1.57 2.53
C LEU A 199 -10.57 2.93 2.02
N GLN A 200 -9.59 3.54 2.71
CA GLN A 200 -9.01 4.79 2.24
C GLN A 200 -8.16 4.61 0.97
N CYS A 201 -7.47 3.48 0.82
CA CYS A 201 -6.78 3.13 -0.41
C CYS A 201 -7.76 3.01 -1.59
N ASP A 202 -8.89 2.33 -1.41
CA ASP A 202 -9.94 2.19 -2.42
C ASP A 202 -10.53 3.54 -2.82
N SER A 203 -10.81 4.38 -1.84
CA SER A 203 -11.36 5.72 -2.06
C SER A 203 -10.38 6.63 -2.80
N ALA A 204 -9.11 6.64 -2.38
CA ALA A 204 -8.07 7.46 -3.00
C ALA A 204 -7.80 7.01 -4.44
N LEU A 205 -7.71 5.69 -4.66
CA LEU A 205 -7.54 5.12 -5.98
C LEU A 205 -8.65 5.57 -6.94
N ARG A 206 -9.90 5.47 -6.49
CA ARG A 206 -11.06 5.88 -7.28
C ARG A 206 -11.06 7.38 -7.60
N ASN A 207 -10.65 8.22 -6.65
CA ASN A 207 -10.57 9.67 -6.85
C ASN A 207 -9.52 10.03 -7.90
N ILE A 208 -8.33 9.43 -7.81
CA ILE A 208 -7.22 9.76 -8.70
C ILE A 208 -7.44 9.20 -10.11
N VAL A 209 -7.90 7.93 -10.23
CA VAL A 209 -8.13 7.31 -11.55
C VAL A 209 -9.14 8.08 -12.39
N ARG A 210 -10.13 8.70 -11.77
CA ARG A 210 -11.15 9.51 -12.47
C ARG A 210 -10.61 10.82 -13.07
N ILE A 211 -9.42 11.25 -12.69
CA ILE A 211 -8.78 12.48 -13.21
C ILE A 211 -7.98 12.18 -14.47
N TYR A 212 -7.39 10.99 -14.57
CA TYR A 212 -6.48 10.61 -15.64
C TYR A 212 -7.14 9.74 -16.70
N PRO A 213 -6.81 9.92 -18.01
CA PRO A 213 -7.11 8.93 -19.03
C PRO A 213 -6.23 7.69 -18.85
N TYR A 214 -6.70 6.53 -19.33
CA TYR A 214 -5.89 5.31 -19.33
C TYR A 214 -4.60 5.47 -20.16
N ASP A 215 -4.72 6.02 -21.37
CA ASP A 215 -3.63 6.27 -22.33
C ASP A 215 -3.62 7.75 -22.73
N VAL A 216 -2.62 8.16 -23.46
CA VAL A 216 -2.46 9.55 -23.90
C VAL A 216 -3.74 10.04 -24.59
N ALA A 217 -4.30 11.14 -24.11
CA ALA A 217 -5.46 11.79 -24.66
C ALA A 217 -5.15 13.28 -24.87
N PRO A 218 -4.78 13.69 -26.10
CA PRO A 218 -4.48 15.09 -26.41
C PRO A 218 -5.65 16.01 -26.01
N GLY A 219 -5.33 17.10 -25.35
CA GLY A 219 -6.33 18.09 -24.94
C GLY A 219 -7.03 17.83 -23.61
N VAL A 220 -6.57 16.85 -22.81
CA VAL A 220 -7.07 16.61 -21.46
C VAL A 220 -6.14 17.24 -20.43
N ASP A 221 -6.68 18.16 -19.62
CA ASP A 221 -5.98 18.71 -18.45
C ASP A 221 -6.11 17.74 -17.27
N THR A 222 -5.00 17.12 -16.87
CA THR A 222 -4.94 16.17 -15.74
C THR A 222 -4.40 16.82 -14.47
N THR A 223 -3.82 18.02 -14.58
CA THR A 223 -3.28 18.77 -13.43
C THR A 223 -4.28 19.71 -12.82
N GLY A 224 -5.27 20.16 -13.60
CA GLY A 224 -6.28 21.14 -13.18
C GLY A 224 -5.76 22.58 -13.20
N ASP A 225 -4.66 22.83 -13.92
CA ASP A 225 -4.09 24.18 -14.06
C ASP A 225 -4.62 24.95 -15.29
N GLY A 226 -5.52 24.33 -16.05
CA GLY A 226 -6.12 24.89 -17.26
C GLY A 226 -5.28 24.66 -18.52
N ILE A 227 -4.14 23.98 -18.41
CA ILE A 227 -3.27 23.63 -19.54
C ILE A 227 -3.43 22.14 -19.80
N ALA A 228 -3.76 21.76 -21.05
CA ALA A 228 -3.83 20.35 -21.42
C ALA A 228 -2.43 19.71 -21.33
N ASP A 229 -2.29 18.69 -20.51
CA ASP A 229 -1.08 17.92 -20.38
C ASP A 229 -1.26 16.50 -20.95
N GLU A 230 -0.15 15.83 -21.27
CA GLU A 230 -0.15 14.47 -21.80
C GLU A 230 -0.14 13.41 -20.70
N GLY A 231 -0.56 13.74 -19.46
CA GLY A 231 -0.61 12.81 -18.34
C GLY A 231 -1.58 11.66 -18.60
N SER A 232 -1.17 10.43 -18.32
CA SER A 232 -2.01 9.24 -18.40
C SER A 232 -1.67 8.23 -17.30
N LEU A 233 -2.62 7.34 -16.99
CA LEU A 233 -2.37 6.28 -16.02
C LEU A 233 -1.21 5.38 -16.44
N ARG A 234 -1.06 5.13 -17.74
CA ARG A 234 -0.02 4.29 -18.31
C ARG A 234 1.31 5.02 -18.46
N GLY A 235 1.30 6.21 -19.05
CA GLY A 235 2.52 6.96 -19.39
C GLY A 235 3.15 7.64 -18.18
N SER A 236 2.32 8.14 -17.25
CA SER A 236 2.74 8.89 -16.06
C SER A 236 2.53 8.10 -14.76
N SER A 237 2.69 6.79 -14.81
CA SER A 237 2.37 5.88 -13.68
C SER A 237 3.06 6.26 -12.37
N GLU A 238 4.26 6.82 -12.42
CA GLU A 238 5.02 7.24 -11.24
C GLU A 238 4.44 8.50 -10.59
N VAL A 239 4.06 9.49 -11.40
CA VAL A 239 3.39 10.71 -10.93
C VAL A 239 2.02 10.38 -10.33
N VAL A 240 1.27 9.50 -11.00
CA VAL A 240 -0.04 9.02 -10.51
C VAL A 240 0.12 8.28 -9.19
N ALA A 241 1.11 7.39 -9.07
CA ALA A 241 1.41 6.67 -7.83
C ALA A 241 1.76 7.62 -6.68
N GLN A 242 2.53 8.68 -6.95
CA GLN A 242 2.84 9.69 -5.96
C GLN A 242 1.59 10.48 -5.53
N ARG A 243 0.70 10.82 -6.45
CA ARG A 243 -0.58 11.46 -6.11
C ARG A 243 -1.47 10.55 -5.27
N ILE A 244 -1.56 9.26 -5.62
CA ILE A 244 -2.29 8.25 -4.84
C ILE A 244 -1.71 8.17 -3.42
N LYS A 245 -0.38 8.10 -3.29
CA LYS A 245 0.31 8.12 -1.98
C LYS A 245 -0.10 9.33 -1.15
N ASN A 246 -0.03 10.53 -1.73
CA ASN A 246 -0.35 11.77 -1.02
C ASN A 246 -1.83 11.84 -0.59
N GLU A 247 -2.72 11.40 -1.47
CA GLU A 247 -4.17 11.33 -1.18
C GLU A 247 -4.47 10.34 -0.04
N ILE A 248 -3.85 9.14 -0.05
CA ILE A 248 -3.99 8.18 1.03
C ILE A 248 -3.41 8.77 2.32
N GLN A 249 -2.20 9.35 2.28
CA GLN A 249 -1.52 9.89 3.45
C GLN A 249 -2.35 10.98 4.13
N SER A 250 -2.99 11.86 3.36
CA SER A 250 -3.85 12.92 3.91
C SER A 250 -4.99 12.35 4.76
N LYS A 251 -5.55 11.22 4.34
CA LYS A 251 -6.69 10.56 5.00
C LYS A 251 -6.29 9.70 6.19
N VAL A 252 -5.12 9.03 6.13
CA VAL A 252 -4.71 8.07 7.17
C VAL A 252 -3.83 8.68 8.27
N SER A 253 -3.42 9.93 8.14
CA SER A 253 -2.62 10.62 9.15
C SER A 253 -3.32 10.74 10.51
N GLU A 254 -4.64 10.86 10.52
CA GLU A 254 -5.45 10.87 11.74
C GLU A 254 -5.48 9.52 12.46
N ALA A 255 -5.29 8.42 11.71
CA ALA A 255 -5.15 7.08 12.24
C ALA A 255 -3.71 6.75 12.66
N GLY A 256 -2.78 7.70 12.60
CA GLY A 256 -1.37 7.50 12.99
C GLY A 256 -0.61 6.53 12.09
N LEU A 257 -1.01 6.44 10.82
CA LEU A 257 -0.36 5.62 9.80
C LEU A 257 0.48 6.49 8.87
N GLU A 258 1.59 5.92 8.40
CA GLU A 258 2.48 6.54 7.42
C GLU A 258 2.55 5.67 6.18
N ILE A 259 2.31 6.29 5.02
CA ILE A 259 2.46 5.65 3.73
C ILE A 259 3.87 5.93 3.21
N ILE A 260 4.63 4.86 3.05
CA ILE A 260 6.01 4.94 2.55
C ILE A 260 5.99 5.08 1.04
N GLU A 261 5.23 4.20 0.39
CA GLU A 261 5.15 4.14 -1.06
C GLU A 261 3.80 3.55 -1.50
N ALA A 262 3.29 4.03 -2.63
CA ALA A 262 2.19 3.40 -3.34
C ALA A 262 2.64 3.08 -4.77
N ARG A 263 2.29 1.90 -5.28
CA ARG A 263 2.64 1.46 -6.64
C ARG A 263 1.42 0.86 -7.32
N ILE A 264 1.26 1.16 -8.60
CA ILE A 264 0.28 0.50 -9.45
C ILE A 264 0.85 -0.88 -9.79
N THR A 265 0.15 -1.94 -9.41
CA THR A 265 0.55 -3.34 -9.65
C THR A 265 -0.16 -3.95 -10.85
N TYR A 266 -1.30 -3.42 -11.19
CA TYR A 266 -2.09 -3.89 -12.31
C TYR A 266 -2.84 -2.71 -12.93
N LEU A 267 -2.82 -2.62 -14.27
CA LEU A 267 -3.56 -1.62 -15.03
C LEU A 267 -3.92 -2.22 -16.39
N ALA A 268 -5.20 -2.34 -16.68
CA ALA A 268 -5.71 -2.81 -17.96
C ALA A 268 -7.09 -2.23 -18.23
N TYR A 269 -7.50 -2.17 -19.47
CA TYR A 269 -8.91 -1.97 -19.80
C TYR A 269 -9.74 -3.13 -19.29
N ALA A 270 -10.97 -2.85 -18.85
CA ALA A 270 -11.90 -3.90 -18.50
C ALA A 270 -12.15 -4.84 -19.71
N PRO A 271 -12.31 -6.16 -19.47
CA PRO A 271 -12.41 -7.15 -20.54
C PRO A 271 -13.48 -6.82 -21.60
N GLU A 272 -14.56 -6.14 -21.20
CA GLU A 272 -15.69 -5.83 -22.05
C GLU A 272 -15.33 -4.84 -23.17
N ILE A 273 -14.32 -3.97 -22.94
CA ILE A 273 -13.92 -2.95 -23.92
C ILE A 273 -12.52 -3.15 -24.46
N ALA A 274 -11.76 -4.08 -23.90
CA ALA A 274 -10.34 -4.26 -24.24
C ALA A 274 -10.11 -4.46 -25.76
N ALA A 275 -10.92 -5.29 -26.41
CA ALA A 275 -10.81 -5.55 -27.85
C ALA A 275 -11.10 -4.30 -28.68
N VAL A 276 -12.13 -3.54 -28.32
CA VAL A 276 -12.51 -2.30 -29.06
C VAL A 276 -11.44 -1.23 -28.86
N MET A 277 -10.89 -1.10 -27.65
CA MET A 277 -9.82 -0.14 -27.37
C MET A 277 -8.52 -0.48 -28.08
N LEU A 278 -8.20 -1.77 -28.21
CA LEU A 278 -7.06 -2.22 -29.01
C LEU A 278 -7.22 -1.84 -30.48
N GLN A 279 -8.41 -2.05 -31.06
CA GLN A 279 -8.71 -1.63 -32.46
C GLN A 279 -8.58 -0.12 -32.63
N ARG A 280 -9.07 0.67 -31.65
CA ARG A 280 -8.92 2.14 -31.65
C ARG A 280 -7.45 2.56 -31.62
N GLN A 281 -6.65 1.95 -30.75
CA GLN A 281 -5.21 2.22 -30.66
C GLN A 281 -4.48 1.86 -31.97
N GLN A 282 -4.81 0.72 -32.59
CA GLN A 282 -4.26 0.33 -33.88
C GLN A 282 -4.63 1.32 -34.97
N ALA A 283 -5.89 1.75 -35.04
CA ALA A 283 -6.34 2.72 -36.01
C ALA A 283 -5.63 4.07 -35.85
N SER A 284 -5.51 4.59 -34.62
CA SER A 284 -4.76 5.80 -34.32
C SER A 284 -3.30 5.67 -34.74
N ALA A 285 -2.64 4.58 -34.34
CA ALA A 285 -1.24 4.35 -34.69
C ALA A 285 -1.00 4.31 -36.22
N VAL A 286 -1.94 3.74 -36.99
CA VAL A 286 -1.86 3.75 -38.47
C VAL A 286 -2.00 5.16 -39.04
N VAL A 287 -2.92 5.96 -38.48
CA VAL A 287 -3.10 7.37 -38.91
C VAL A 287 -1.87 8.20 -38.59
N ASP A 288 -1.34 8.06 -37.35
CA ASP A 288 -0.15 8.79 -36.92
C ASP A 288 1.09 8.39 -37.73
N ALA A 289 1.26 7.11 -38.01
CA ALA A 289 2.34 6.62 -38.90
C ALA A 289 2.23 7.20 -40.31
N ARG A 290 1.01 7.27 -40.87
CA ARG A 290 0.79 7.86 -42.17
C ARG A 290 1.04 9.38 -42.20
N ALA A 291 0.63 10.08 -41.14
CA ALA A 291 0.94 11.50 -41.01
C ALA A 291 2.45 11.76 -40.98
N MET A 292 3.21 10.98 -40.20
CA MET A 292 4.69 11.07 -40.21
C MET A 292 5.33 10.78 -41.58
N ILE A 293 4.78 9.81 -42.32
CA ILE A 293 5.26 9.52 -43.68
C ILE A 293 5.02 10.71 -44.61
N VAL A 294 3.82 11.31 -44.53
CA VAL A 294 3.50 12.48 -45.37
C VAL A 294 4.37 13.68 -45.02
N ASP A 295 4.53 13.98 -43.73
CA ASP A 295 5.38 15.10 -43.28
C ASP A 295 6.85 14.88 -43.68
N GLY A 296 7.36 13.65 -43.54
CA GLY A 296 8.68 13.27 -43.99
C GLY A 296 8.83 13.41 -45.53
N ALA A 297 7.84 12.97 -46.31
CA ALA A 297 7.83 13.07 -47.76
C ALA A 297 7.82 14.55 -48.22
N VAL A 298 6.98 15.38 -47.61
CA VAL A 298 6.94 16.83 -47.89
C VAL A 298 8.29 17.48 -47.60
N GLY A 299 8.92 17.14 -46.46
CA GLY A 299 10.24 17.63 -46.09
C GLY A 299 11.33 17.20 -47.09
N MET A 300 11.31 15.96 -47.56
CA MET A 300 12.25 15.45 -48.57
C MET A 300 12.07 16.15 -49.95
N VAL A 301 10.81 16.32 -50.36
CA VAL A 301 10.50 17.04 -51.62
C VAL A 301 10.96 18.48 -51.55
N LYS A 302 10.72 19.17 -50.44
CA LYS A 302 11.19 20.54 -50.23
C LYS A 302 12.72 20.64 -50.32
N MET A 303 13.44 19.77 -49.60
CA MET A 303 14.91 19.72 -49.67
C MET A 303 15.43 19.41 -51.08
N ALA A 304 14.77 18.52 -51.81
CA ALA A 304 15.16 18.19 -53.18
C ALA A 304 15.01 19.39 -54.11
N LEU A 305 13.90 20.12 -54.02
CA LEU A 305 13.66 21.32 -54.84
C LEU A 305 14.63 22.46 -54.49
N GLU A 306 14.92 22.68 -53.23
CA GLU A 306 15.88 23.68 -52.74
C GLU A 306 17.30 23.38 -53.30
N LYS A 307 17.78 22.15 -53.19
CA LYS A 307 19.09 21.74 -53.73
C LYS A 307 19.19 21.84 -55.25
N LEU A 308 18.15 21.42 -55.97
CA LEU A 308 18.14 21.54 -57.44
C LEU A 308 18.19 23.00 -57.86
N ASN A 309 17.59 23.91 -57.16
CA ASN A 309 17.62 25.35 -57.46
C ASN A 309 18.97 25.99 -57.08
N GLU A 310 19.53 25.62 -55.89
CA GLU A 310 20.84 26.13 -55.42
C GLU A 310 22.00 25.69 -56.35
N ASP A 311 21.99 24.42 -56.75
CA ASP A 311 23.05 23.84 -57.60
C ASP A 311 22.88 24.20 -59.05
N GLY A 312 21.81 24.90 -59.47
CA GLY A 312 21.55 25.34 -60.85
C GLY A 312 21.42 24.18 -61.84
N ILE A 313 21.08 22.98 -61.37
CA ILE A 313 21.05 21.77 -62.23
C ILE A 313 19.92 21.82 -63.26
N VAL A 314 18.78 22.40 -62.88
CA VAL A 314 17.59 22.49 -63.73
C VAL A 314 16.86 23.80 -63.44
N ASP A 315 16.55 24.57 -64.50
CA ASP A 315 15.61 25.70 -64.35
C ASP A 315 14.19 25.18 -64.59
N LEU A 316 13.43 25.09 -63.51
CA LEU A 316 12.07 24.55 -63.48
C LEU A 316 11.05 25.67 -63.36
N ASP A 317 10.15 25.73 -64.35
CA ASP A 317 8.96 26.56 -64.31
C ASP A 317 7.96 25.99 -63.18
N GLU A 318 6.99 26.80 -62.80
CA GLU A 318 6.07 26.42 -61.74
C GLU A 318 5.22 25.18 -62.09
N GLU A 319 4.90 24.96 -63.37
CA GLU A 319 4.11 23.82 -63.81
C GLU A 319 4.91 22.51 -63.69
N ARG A 320 6.20 22.55 -64.10
CA ARG A 320 7.11 21.41 -64.00
C ARG A 320 7.45 21.09 -62.51
N LYS A 321 7.62 22.13 -61.68
CA LYS A 321 7.77 21.92 -60.20
C LYS A 321 6.56 21.20 -59.63
N ALA A 322 5.32 21.65 -59.98
CA ALA A 322 4.10 21.01 -59.49
C ALA A 322 3.97 19.54 -59.92
N ALA A 323 4.31 19.25 -61.19
CA ALA A 323 4.33 17.89 -61.74
C ALA A 323 5.37 17.00 -61.00
N MET A 324 6.57 17.54 -60.74
CA MET A 324 7.65 16.84 -60.02
C MET A 324 7.27 16.56 -58.56
N VAL A 325 6.69 17.55 -57.86
CA VAL A 325 6.18 17.40 -56.49
C VAL A 325 5.14 16.30 -56.43
N SER A 326 4.16 16.33 -57.34
CA SER A 326 3.11 15.32 -57.42
C SER A 326 3.67 13.90 -57.59
N ASN A 327 4.61 13.74 -58.53
CA ASN A 327 5.23 12.44 -58.80
C ASN A 327 6.07 11.94 -57.63
N LEU A 328 6.87 12.81 -57.00
CA LEU A 328 7.67 12.46 -55.83
C LEU A 328 6.80 12.08 -54.64
N LEU A 329 5.73 12.82 -54.34
CA LEU A 329 4.81 12.51 -53.24
C LEU A 329 4.10 11.18 -53.47
N VAL A 330 3.68 10.87 -54.71
CA VAL A 330 3.08 9.56 -55.03
C VAL A 330 4.05 8.41 -54.71
N VAL A 331 5.33 8.57 -55.11
CA VAL A 331 6.36 7.55 -54.84
C VAL A 331 6.69 7.44 -53.38
N LEU A 332 6.88 8.57 -52.68
CA LEU A 332 7.29 8.59 -51.25
C LEU A 332 6.17 8.21 -50.29
N CYS A 333 4.91 8.55 -50.61
CA CYS A 333 3.76 8.21 -49.78
C CYS A 333 3.08 6.88 -50.19
N GLY A 334 3.46 6.33 -51.34
CA GLY A 334 2.90 5.07 -51.88
C GLY A 334 3.39 3.86 -51.08
N ASN A 335 2.50 2.88 -50.89
CA ASN A 335 2.80 1.65 -50.13
C ASN A 335 3.32 0.51 -51.06
N HIS A 336 3.56 0.80 -52.32
CA HIS A 336 4.04 -0.16 -53.32
C HIS A 336 5.36 0.29 -53.89
N ASP A 337 6.23 -0.65 -54.23
CA ASP A 337 7.49 -0.37 -54.92
C ASP A 337 7.19 0.32 -56.25
N ALA A 338 7.84 1.47 -56.48
CA ALA A 338 7.70 2.22 -57.70
C ALA A 338 8.27 1.42 -58.88
N GLN A 339 7.43 1.01 -59.80
CA GLN A 339 7.89 0.42 -61.08
C GLN A 339 8.23 1.56 -62.03
N PRO A 340 9.48 1.72 -62.46
CA PRO A 340 9.85 2.73 -63.41
C PRO A 340 9.24 2.39 -64.79
N ILE A 341 8.25 3.19 -65.18
CA ILE A 341 7.75 3.13 -66.58
C ILE A 341 8.63 4.03 -67.41
N VAL A 342 9.54 3.42 -68.14
CA VAL A 342 10.33 4.17 -69.15
C VAL A 342 9.48 4.39 -70.42
N ASN A 343 9.01 5.61 -70.56
CA ASN A 343 8.33 6.01 -71.83
C ASN A 343 9.36 6.26 -72.89
N SER A 344 9.64 5.24 -73.71
CA SER A 344 10.62 5.31 -74.81
C SER A 344 10.05 5.93 -76.15
N GLY A 345 8.88 6.54 -76.03
CA GLY A 345 8.07 6.88 -77.20
C GLY A 345 7.95 8.34 -77.62
N SER A 346 8.86 9.26 -77.27
CA SER A 346 8.83 10.63 -77.82
C SER A 346 10.23 11.22 -78.03
N LEU A 347 10.94 10.63 -78.94
CA LEU A 347 12.01 11.30 -79.64
C LEU A 347 11.49 11.65 -81.02
N TYR A 348 10.65 12.66 -81.15
CA TYR A 348 10.43 13.47 -82.31
C TYR A 348 10.03 14.86 -81.88
#